data_652a018590eb869bc4f662f949b332d5
#
_entry.id   652a018590eb869bc4f662f949b332d5
#
_cell.length_a   1.000
_cell.length_b   1.000
_cell.length_c   1.000
_cell.angle_alpha   90.00
_cell.angle_beta   90.00
_cell.angle_gamma   90.00
#
_symmetry.space_group_name_H-M   'P 1'
#
loop_
_entity.id
_entity.type
_entity.pdbx_description
1 polymer ?
#
loop_
_entity_poly.entity_id
_entity_poly.type
_entity_poly.pdbx_seq_one_letter_code
_entity_poly.pdbx_strand_id
1 'polypeptide(L)'
;MKYLLPIVPLLISFGGLAQCDQNAIWNNTSTNEICTEINGSVKYWYTNSLPDHVTGTFPGQGNPHSISAQQTELTMCAYPLEAGEFTDLLIGGFNALGQCPTFEFGLATNGIEWDPVAAEWFENPNTGAINYDWNENALSPLVNLGTDMIDAHVQPTGKYHYHGDPTNFITGLGITSSEHSPIIGYAADGFPLYYKYIYADAQNSNSAIVEATSCFILKSGNRPGDGTTAPDGGYDGTYVEDFEYDGSLGGCLLDQCNGRFGVTPEFPNGTYYYVITADYPVVPRCFAGTPDMSFSIGPPPAGCEVSNGESICFALSIEPSATEIADRLMIYPVPSNTGMLNVFIAGNQVIQPTQVSILDNSGKIVKTEAYHQRISINELKSGVYFLKFTFDKTEIIKRFVKK
;
A
#
# COMPACT_ATOMS: atom_id res chain seq x y z
N MET A 1 21.06 -13.22 61.45
CA MET A 1 21.83 -12.73 60.30
C MET A 1 20.89 -12.62 59.12
N LYS A 2 20.47 -11.40 58.77
CA LYS A 2 19.59 -11.14 57.63
C LYS A 2 20.50 -10.80 56.43
N TYR A 3 20.47 -11.61 55.40
CA TYR A 3 21.18 -11.32 54.15
C TYR A 3 20.36 -10.33 53.34
N LEU A 4 20.86 -9.11 53.16
CA LEU A 4 20.41 -8.16 52.17
C LEU A 4 21.06 -8.55 50.81
N LEU A 5 20.24 -8.92 49.85
CA LEU A 5 20.66 -9.03 48.44
C LEU A 5 20.72 -7.61 47.87
N PRO A 6 21.79 -7.26 47.14
CA PRO A 6 21.86 -5.99 46.44
C PRO A 6 20.89 -5.96 45.23
N ILE A 7 20.04 -4.95 45.17
CA ILE A 7 19.25 -4.64 43.99
C ILE A 7 20.22 -4.06 42.96
N VAL A 8 20.50 -4.82 41.91
CA VAL A 8 21.19 -4.31 40.71
C VAL A 8 20.19 -3.58 39.87
N PRO A 9 20.35 -2.27 39.61
CA PRO A 9 19.47 -1.56 38.71
C PRO A 9 19.71 -2.10 37.29
N LEU A 10 18.68 -2.67 36.69
CA LEU A 10 18.66 -3.01 35.26
C LEU A 10 18.67 -1.70 34.46
N LEU A 11 19.85 -1.31 34.00
CA LEU A 11 19.97 -0.22 33.01
C LEU A 11 19.35 -0.73 31.70
N ILE A 12 18.08 -0.38 31.46
CA ILE A 12 17.47 -0.48 30.13
C ILE A 12 18.15 0.61 29.29
N SER A 13 19.16 0.23 28.53
CA SER A 13 19.66 1.07 27.46
C SER A 13 18.55 1.17 26.41
N PHE A 14 17.90 2.31 26.30
CA PHE A 14 17.18 2.67 25.09
C PHE A 14 18.25 2.76 24.00
N GLY A 15 18.39 1.69 23.23
CA GLY A 15 19.11 1.75 21.97
C GLY A 15 18.41 2.81 21.12
N GLY A 16 19.06 3.97 20.92
CA GLY A 16 18.62 4.90 19.92
C GLY A 16 18.53 4.14 18.59
N LEU A 17 17.43 4.25 17.89
CA LEU A 17 17.32 3.77 16.52
C LEU A 17 18.50 4.40 15.77
N ALA A 18 19.35 3.59 15.16
CA ALA A 18 20.46 4.08 14.37
C ALA A 18 19.85 4.96 13.25
N GLN A 19 20.25 6.22 13.23
CA GLN A 19 19.87 7.13 12.18
C GLN A 19 20.50 6.65 10.87
N CYS A 20 19.77 6.73 9.75
CA CYS A 20 20.28 6.34 8.45
C CYS A 20 21.48 7.20 8.05
N ASP A 21 22.57 6.58 7.65
CA ASP A 21 23.71 7.26 7.04
C ASP A 21 23.51 7.32 5.52
N GLN A 22 22.82 8.34 5.05
CA GLN A 22 22.53 8.57 3.63
C GLN A 22 23.81 8.58 2.79
N ASN A 23 24.88 9.21 3.30
CA ASN A 23 26.15 9.30 2.54
C ASN A 23 26.80 7.93 2.37
N ALA A 24 26.73 7.07 3.38
CA ALA A 24 27.24 5.71 3.26
C ALA A 24 26.47 4.92 2.20
N ILE A 25 25.14 5.03 2.19
CA ILE A 25 24.25 4.37 1.21
C ILE A 25 24.58 4.85 -0.21
N TRP A 26 24.59 6.15 -0.43
CA TRP A 26 24.78 6.73 -1.77
C TRP A 26 26.19 6.60 -2.33
N ASN A 27 27.19 6.45 -1.47
CA ASN A 27 28.56 6.20 -1.89
C ASN A 27 28.86 4.70 -2.13
N ASN A 28 27.97 3.80 -1.74
CA ASN A 28 28.11 2.39 -2.08
C ASN A 28 27.61 2.15 -3.51
N THR A 29 28.53 1.85 -4.41
CA THR A 29 28.24 1.60 -5.83
C THR A 29 28.37 0.14 -6.22
N SER A 30 28.51 -0.77 -5.25
CA SER A 30 28.84 -2.17 -5.51
C SER A 30 27.82 -3.19 -4.97
N THR A 31 27.13 -2.83 -3.91
CA THR A 31 26.12 -3.70 -3.25
C THR A 31 24.86 -2.91 -2.96
N ASN A 32 23.72 -3.61 -2.89
CA ASN A 32 22.46 -3.02 -2.46
C ASN A 32 22.59 -2.44 -1.05
N GLU A 33 22.12 -1.23 -0.89
CA GLU A 33 22.02 -0.55 0.41
C GLU A 33 20.68 0.15 0.51
N ILE A 34 20.00 -0.09 1.62
CA ILE A 34 18.71 0.55 1.93
C ILE A 34 18.62 0.82 3.42
N CYS A 35 18.01 1.93 3.77
CA CYS A 35 17.68 2.26 5.15
C CYS A 35 16.34 2.99 5.20
N THR A 36 15.59 2.76 6.28
CA THR A 36 14.32 3.47 6.51
C THR A 36 14.27 4.02 7.92
N GLU A 37 13.71 5.20 8.05
CA GLU A 37 13.43 5.82 9.34
C GLU A 37 12.06 6.49 9.33
N ILE A 38 11.48 6.65 10.52
CA ILE A 38 10.20 7.35 10.69
C ILE A 38 10.46 8.58 11.55
N ASN A 39 10.08 9.73 11.02
CA ASN A 39 10.11 11.00 11.75
C ASN A 39 8.71 11.62 11.74
N GLY A 40 8.07 11.65 12.90
CA GLY A 40 6.67 12.04 13.01
C GLY A 40 5.75 11.08 12.27
N SER A 41 5.02 11.59 11.30
CA SER A 41 4.10 10.81 10.46
C SER A 41 4.67 10.42 9.10
N VAL A 42 5.92 10.79 8.83
CA VAL A 42 6.58 10.52 7.55
C VAL A 42 7.59 9.38 7.70
N LYS A 43 7.54 8.43 6.79
CA LYS A 43 8.52 7.38 6.61
C LYS A 43 9.46 7.78 5.49
N TYR A 44 10.74 7.78 5.78
CA TYR A 44 11.83 8.09 4.86
C TYR A 44 12.50 6.80 4.41
N TRP A 45 12.84 6.72 3.15
CA TRP A 45 13.57 5.65 2.54
C TRP A 45 14.79 6.21 1.81
N TYR A 46 15.93 5.66 2.11
CA TYR A 46 17.20 5.98 1.46
C TYR A 46 17.72 4.70 0.82
N THR A 47 17.96 4.72 -0.48
CA THR A 47 18.46 3.56 -1.22
C THR A 47 19.42 3.97 -2.33
N ASN A 48 20.33 3.07 -2.68
CA ASN A 48 21.13 3.21 -3.88
C ASN A 48 20.53 2.48 -5.09
N SER A 49 19.34 1.93 -4.96
CA SER A 49 18.54 1.24 -6.01
C SER A 49 19.33 0.18 -6.79
N LEU A 50 20.35 -0.43 -6.18
CA LEU A 50 21.04 -1.58 -6.75
C LEU A 50 20.27 -2.86 -6.40
N PRO A 51 20.08 -3.79 -7.37
CA PRO A 51 19.42 -5.06 -7.07
C PRO A 51 20.27 -5.95 -6.14
N ASP A 52 19.60 -6.65 -5.22
CA ASP A 52 20.18 -7.64 -4.29
C ASP A 52 19.99 -9.09 -4.76
N HIS A 53 19.51 -9.26 -5.98
CA HIS A 53 19.20 -10.55 -6.61
C HIS A 53 19.81 -10.64 -8.01
N VAL A 54 19.71 -11.82 -8.62
CA VAL A 54 20.15 -12.02 -10.00
C VAL A 54 19.24 -11.27 -10.96
N THR A 55 19.84 -10.44 -11.81
CA THR A 55 19.17 -9.69 -12.88
C THR A 55 19.51 -10.26 -14.24
N GLY A 56 18.86 -9.76 -15.30
CA GLY A 56 19.34 -9.91 -16.67
C GLY A 56 20.70 -9.23 -16.89
N THR A 57 21.22 -9.43 -18.09
CA THR A 57 22.47 -8.76 -18.51
C THR A 57 22.14 -7.39 -19.11
N PHE A 58 22.64 -6.35 -18.46
CA PHE A 58 22.50 -4.96 -18.91
C PHE A 58 23.88 -4.30 -19.13
N PRO A 59 24.13 -3.64 -20.29
CA PRO A 59 23.24 -3.45 -21.45
C PRO A 59 22.91 -4.79 -22.13
N GLY A 60 21.69 -4.89 -22.68
CA GLY A 60 21.20 -6.08 -23.34
C GLY A 60 20.35 -5.76 -24.57
N GLN A 61 19.80 -6.79 -25.19
CA GLN A 61 18.91 -6.63 -26.33
C GLN A 61 17.62 -5.90 -25.91
N GLY A 62 17.34 -4.79 -26.57
CA GLY A 62 16.17 -3.95 -26.27
C GLY A 62 16.39 -2.92 -25.15
N ASN A 63 17.46 -3.07 -24.33
CA ASN A 63 17.82 -2.09 -23.31
C ASN A 63 19.33 -1.78 -23.34
N PRO A 64 19.75 -0.59 -23.82
CA PRO A 64 21.16 -0.25 -24.01
C PRO A 64 21.83 0.31 -22.74
N HIS A 65 21.14 0.37 -21.60
CA HIS A 65 21.59 1.03 -20.39
C HIS A 65 22.23 0.04 -19.40
N SER A 66 23.21 0.49 -18.64
CA SER A 66 23.86 -0.29 -17.57
C SER A 66 23.25 0.05 -16.23
N ILE A 67 23.11 -0.95 -15.35
CA ILE A 67 22.71 -0.71 -13.95
C ILE A 67 23.80 0.15 -13.26
N SER A 68 23.39 1.19 -12.56
CA SER A 68 24.27 2.01 -11.72
C SER A 68 23.57 2.42 -10.44
N ALA A 69 24.36 2.60 -9.38
CA ALA A 69 23.85 3.11 -8.11
C ALA A 69 23.21 4.49 -8.26
N GLN A 70 22.10 4.67 -7.58
CA GLN A 70 21.33 5.90 -7.52
C GLN A 70 21.51 6.57 -6.15
N GLN A 71 21.04 7.79 -6.02
CA GLN A 71 20.94 8.52 -4.75
C GLN A 71 19.44 8.81 -4.53
N THR A 72 18.71 7.76 -4.17
CA THR A 72 17.25 7.82 -4.06
C THR A 72 16.85 8.12 -2.62
N GLU A 73 16.06 9.16 -2.45
CA GLU A 73 15.33 9.49 -1.23
C GLU A 73 13.86 9.56 -1.56
N LEU A 74 13.07 8.71 -0.89
CA LEU A 74 11.62 8.66 -1.05
C LEU A 74 10.96 8.86 0.31
N THR A 75 9.84 9.53 0.29
CA THR A 75 8.99 9.75 1.46
C THR A 75 7.61 9.17 1.23
N MET A 76 6.96 8.74 2.29
CA MET A 76 5.57 8.30 2.25
C MET A 76 4.92 8.45 3.62
N CYS A 77 3.61 8.41 3.67
CA CYS A 77 2.91 8.42 4.94
C CYS A 77 3.24 7.16 5.75
N ALA A 78 3.71 7.34 7.00
CA ALA A 78 3.93 6.21 7.91
C ALA A 78 2.60 5.60 8.41
N TYR A 79 1.52 6.37 8.32
CA TYR A 79 0.17 6.00 8.78
C TYR A 79 -0.87 6.37 7.71
N PRO A 80 -0.89 5.64 6.58
CA PRO A 80 -1.74 5.97 5.44
C PRO A 80 -3.23 5.88 5.76
N LEU A 81 -4.00 6.72 5.11
CA LEU A 81 -5.47 6.72 5.15
C LEU A 81 -6.01 6.63 3.73
N GLU A 82 -7.11 5.90 3.57
CA GLU A 82 -7.84 5.91 2.31
C GLU A 82 -8.39 7.31 2.03
N ALA A 83 -8.20 7.81 0.80
CA ALA A 83 -8.64 9.13 0.38
C ALA A 83 -10.14 9.22 0.07
N GLY A 84 -10.82 8.06 0.01
CA GLY A 84 -12.24 7.95 -0.34
C GLY A 84 -12.51 7.84 -1.84
N GLU A 85 -11.57 8.25 -2.67
CA GLU A 85 -11.54 8.04 -4.13
C GLU A 85 -10.16 7.53 -4.52
N PHE A 86 -10.11 6.69 -5.56
CA PHE A 86 -8.83 6.19 -6.06
C PHE A 86 -8.14 7.24 -6.93
N THR A 87 -6.81 7.27 -6.83
CA THR A 87 -5.96 8.12 -7.66
C THR A 87 -5.19 7.26 -8.65
N ASP A 88 -5.37 7.46 -9.94
CA ASP A 88 -4.66 6.70 -10.97
C ASP A 88 -3.17 7.07 -11.00
N LEU A 89 -2.30 6.10 -11.35
CA LEU A 89 -0.86 6.34 -11.57
C LEU A 89 -0.62 7.36 -12.70
N LEU A 90 -1.44 7.28 -13.75
CA LEU A 90 -1.45 8.20 -14.88
C LEU A 90 -2.53 9.24 -14.70
N ILE A 91 -2.28 10.26 -13.91
CA ILE A 91 -3.24 11.35 -13.75
C ILE A 91 -3.22 12.23 -15.02
N GLY A 92 -4.15 11.95 -15.93
CA GLY A 92 -4.34 12.72 -17.16
C GLY A 92 -3.41 12.41 -18.32
N GLY A 93 -2.74 11.26 -18.26
CA GLY A 93 -1.81 10.82 -19.29
C GLY A 93 -0.48 11.57 -19.29
N PHE A 94 0.46 11.11 -20.08
CA PHE A 94 1.77 11.77 -20.29
C PHE A 94 1.58 13.04 -21.14
N ASN A 95 0.74 13.92 -20.68
CA ASN A 95 0.33 15.05 -21.48
C ASN A 95 1.39 16.15 -21.45
N ALA A 96 2.01 16.42 -22.60
CA ALA A 96 2.91 17.56 -22.83
C ALA A 96 2.30 18.93 -22.45
N LEU A 97 1.01 19.00 -22.15
CA LEU A 97 0.28 20.20 -21.79
C LEU A 97 0.15 20.45 -20.29
N GLY A 98 0.94 19.75 -19.46
CA GLY A 98 1.07 20.11 -18.04
C GLY A 98 -0.10 19.65 -17.17
N GLN A 99 -0.59 18.47 -17.40
CA GLN A 99 -1.49 17.80 -16.47
C GLN A 99 -0.70 17.04 -15.39
N CYS A 100 -1.38 16.50 -14.42
CA CYS A 100 -0.78 15.92 -13.19
C CYS A 100 0.32 14.89 -13.43
N PRO A 101 1.25 14.70 -12.49
CA PRO A 101 2.37 13.80 -12.66
C PRO A 101 1.93 12.34 -12.83
N THR A 102 2.77 11.56 -13.50
CA THR A 102 2.78 10.11 -13.41
C THR A 102 3.55 9.71 -12.15
N PHE A 103 3.15 8.65 -11.49
CA PHE A 103 3.83 8.13 -10.31
C PHE A 103 4.45 6.76 -10.57
N GLU A 104 5.63 6.52 -10.02
CA GLU A 104 6.03 5.16 -9.69
C GLU A 104 5.07 4.62 -8.62
N PHE A 105 4.69 3.34 -8.71
CA PHE A 105 3.70 2.79 -7.79
C PHE A 105 4.21 2.72 -6.35
N GLY A 106 5.48 2.37 -6.16
CA GLY A 106 6.01 2.20 -4.82
C GLY A 106 7.43 1.67 -4.79
N LEU A 107 7.86 1.29 -3.59
CA LEU A 107 9.20 0.82 -3.30
C LEU A 107 9.17 -0.58 -2.66
N ALA A 108 9.96 -1.50 -3.20
CA ALA A 108 10.20 -2.82 -2.62
C ALA A 108 11.05 -2.73 -1.35
N THR A 109 10.96 -3.73 -0.46
CA THR A 109 11.77 -3.77 0.77
C THR A 109 13.26 -3.89 0.51
N ASN A 110 13.67 -4.20 -0.72
CA ASN A 110 15.08 -4.15 -1.16
C ASN A 110 15.48 -2.82 -1.81
N GLY A 111 14.59 -1.82 -1.85
CA GLY A 111 14.91 -0.48 -2.34
C GLY A 111 14.84 -0.30 -3.85
N ILE A 112 14.21 -1.23 -4.57
CA ILE A 112 13.92 -1.12 -6.00
C ILE A 112 12.48 -0.63 -6.17
N GLU A 113 12.26 0.35 -7.03
CA GLU A 113 10.96 0.92 -7.31
C GLU A 113 10.14 0.03 -8.26
N TRP A 114 8.81 0.02 -8.09
CA TRP A 114 7.87 -0.48 -9.08
C TRP A 114 7.36 0.67 -9.95
N ASP A 115 7.61 0.54 -11.26
CA ASP A 115 7.09 1.44 -12.29
C ASP A 115 6.32 0.62 -13.34
N PRO A 116 5.02 0.33 -13.13
CA PRO A 116 4.26 -0.50 -14.05
C PRO A 116 3.89 0.20 -15.36
N VAL A 117 4.18 1.50 -15.49
CA VAL A 117 3.80 2.31 -16.64
C VAL A 117 4.90 2.27 -17.70
N ALA A 118 4.55 1.96 -18.94
CA ALA A 118 5.45 2.13 -20.07
C ALA A 118 5.51 3.61 -20.49
N ALA A 119 6.68 4.06 -20.91
CA ALA A 119 6.83 5.39 -21.52
C ALA A 119 6.32 5.42 -22.96
N GLU A 120 5.97 4.26 -23.52
CA GLU A 120 5.53 4.05 -24.87
C GLU A 120 4.00 4.16 -24.97
N TRP A 121 3.56 4.78 -26.08
CA TRP A 121 2.16 5.05 -26.38
C TRP A 121 1.87 4.73 -27.85
N PHE A 122 0.61 4.58 -28.20
CA PHE A 122 0.25 4.44 -29.61
C PHE A 122 0.76 5.63 -30.41
N GLU A 123 1.55 5.32 -31.43
CA GLU A 123 2.11 6.29 -32.37
C GLU A 123 1.43 6.17 -33.72
N ASN A 124 0.95 7.29 -34.26
CA ASN A 124 0.41 7.34 -35.60
C ASN A 124 1.47 6.91 -36.62
N PRO A 125 1.27 5.80 -37.36
CA PRO A 125 2.29 5.26 -38.23
C PRO A 125 2.66 6.14 -39.43
N ASN A 126 1.85 7.14 -39.75
CA ASN A 126 2.05 8.04 -40.87
C ASN A 126 2.71 9.37 -40.48
N THR A 127 2.49 9.82 -39.25
CA THR A 127 2.90 11.17 -38.81
C THR A 127 3.82 11.19 -37.60
N GLY A 128 3.92 10.07 -36.87
CA GLY A 128 4.64 10.02 -35.60
C GLY A 128 3.91 10.75 -34.45
N ALA A 129 2.65 11.13 -34.64
CA ALA A 129 1.90 11.77 -33.58
C ALA A 129 1.48 10.76 -32.51
N ILE A 130 1.74 11.11 -31.24
CA ILE A 130 1.42 10.25 -30.10
C ILE A 130 -0.04 10.42 -29.70
N ASN A 131 -0.72 9.31 -29.46
CA ASN A 131 -2.04 9.28 -28.86
C ASN A 131 -1.92 8.81 -27.39
N TYR A 132 -2.03 9.75 -26.47
CA TYR A 132 -1.90 9.51 -25.01
C TYR A 132 -3.13 8.85 -24.37
N ASP A 133 -4.15 8.48 -25.12
CA ASP A 133 -5.29 7.68 -24.64
C ASP A 133 -5.00 6.17 -24.70
N TRP A 134 -3.83 5.76 -25.25
CA TRP A 134 -3.45 4.37 -25.45
C TRP A 134 -2.00 4.14 -24.99
N ASN A 135 -1.84 3.70 -23.74
CA ASN A 135 -0.53 3.37 -23.16
C ASN A 135 -0.17 1.92 -23.43
N GLU A 136 1.05 1.66 -23.92
CA GLU A 136 1.52 0.29 -24.10
C GLU A 136 1.62 -0.42 -22.75
N ASN A 137 1.17 -1.67 -22.71
CA ASN A 137 1.30 -2.50 -21.52
C ASN A 137 2.73 -3.06 -21.43
N ALA A 138 3.50 -2.60 -20.46
CA ALA A 138 4.90 -2.96 -20.26
C ALA A 138 5.14 -4.49 -20.20
N LEU A 139 4.15 -5.26 -19.77
CA LEU A 139 4.23 -6.71 -19.63
C LEU A 139 3.60 -7.48 -20.79
N SER A 140 3.14 -6.79 -21.84
CA SER A 140 2.62 -7.45 -23.02
C SER A 140 3.75 -8.18 -23.78
N PRO A 141 3.57 -9.43 -24.17
CA PRO A 141 4.55 -10.12 -25.02
C PRO A 141 4.69 -9.50 -26.42
N LEU A 142 3.80 -8.59 -26.78
CA LEU A 142 3.80 -7.87 -28.06
C LEU A 142 4.58 -6.54 -27.97
N VAL A 143 4.94 -6.11 -26.78
CA VAL A 143 5.73 -4.90 -26.48
C VAL A 143 7.14 -5.32 -26.06
N ASN A 144 8.16 -4.69 -26.58
CA ASN A 144 9.55 -5.03 -26.26
C ASN A 144 10.24 -3.84 -25.58
N LEU A 145 10.17 -3.77 -24.26
CA LEU A 145 10.87 -2.80 -23.44
C LEU A 145 12.29 -3.24 -23.05
N GLY A 146 12.76 -4.40 -23.52
CA GLY A 146 14.05 -4.95 -23.12
C GLY A 146 14.12 -5.32 -21.65
N THR A 147 13.00 -5.80 -21.08
CA THR A 147 12.94 -6.33 -19.73
C THR A 147 13.71 -7.62 -19.59
N ASP A 148 14.19 -7.91 -18.41
CA ASP A 148 14.82 -9.19 -18.07
C ASP A 148 13.79 -10.26 -17.67
N MET A 149 14.28 -11.41 -17.17
CA MET A 149 13.44 -12.56 -16.82
C MET A 149 12.52 -12.34 -15.61
N ILE A 150 12.62 -11.21 -14.95
CA ILE A 150 11.79 -10.84 -13.78
C ILE A 150 11.05 -9.54 -14.01
N ASP A 151 10.72 -9.26 -15.27
CA ASP A 151 9.93 -8.09 -15.66
C ASP A 151 10.53 -6.74 -15.20
N ALA A 152 11.85 -6.61 -15.29
CA ALA A 152 12.56 -5.41 -14.91
C ALA A 152 13.52 -4.94 -16.01
N HIS A 153 13.79 -3.65 -16.01
CA HIS A 153 14.81 -3.09 -16.92
C HIS A 153 15.51 -1.85 -16.33
N VAL A 154 16.35 -1.20 -17.16
CA VAL A 154 17.19 -0.08 -16.72
C VAL A 154 16.81 1.19 -17.46
N GLN A 155 16.52 2.27 -16.75
CA GLN A 155 16.31 3.60 -17.32
C GLN A 155 17.61 4.22 -17.84
N PRO A 156 17.54 5.27 -18.70
CA PRO A 156 18.72 5.97 -19.20
C PRO A 156 19.66 6.51 -18.11
N THR A 157 19.14 6.76 -16.90
CA THR A 157 19.90 7.15 -15.71
C THR A 157 20.70 6.02 -15.06
N GLY A 158 20.49 4.79 -15.50
CA GLY A 158 21.05 3.60 -14.88
C GLY A 158 20.18 3.01 -13.73
N LYS A 159 18.99 3.57 -13.49
CA LYS A 159 18.07 3.07 -12.47
C LYS A 159 17.40 1.77 -12.93
N TYR A 160 17.63 0.68 -12.18
CA TYR A 160 16.94 -0.59 -12.37
C TYR A 160 15.61 -0.54 -11.62
N HIS A 161 14.52 -0.97 -12.23
CA HIS A 161 13.19 -0.95 -11.64
C HIS A 161 12.32 -2.11 -12.16
N TYR A 162 11.28 -2.45 -11.40
CA TYR A 162 10.33 -3.53 -11.70
C TYR A 162 9.13 -2.99 -12.47
N HIS A 163 8.76 -3.65 -13.58
CA HIS A 163 7.47 -3.47 -14.24
C HIS A 163 6.43 -4.51 -13.81
N GLY A 164 6.87 -5.66 -13.29
CA GLY A 164 6.01 -6.79 -12.98
C GLY A 164 6.39 -7.56 -11.73
N ASP A 165 6.31 -8.88 -11.79
CA ASP A 165 6.58 -9.81 -10.67
C ASP A 165 8.08 -10.08 -10.53
N PRO A 166 8.77 -9.51 -9.52
CA PRO A 166 10.20 -9.71 -9.32
C PRO A 166 10.50 -11.08 -8.69
N THR A 167 10.28 -12.16 -9.41
CA THR A 167 10.32 -13.54 -8.90
C THR A 167 11.62 -13.91 -8.18
N ASN A 168 12.78 -13.35 -8.60
CA ASN A 168 14.06 -13.59 -7.92
C ASN A 168 14.12 -12.93 -6.54
N PHE A 169 13.61 -11.71 -6.41
CA PHE A 169 13.47 -11.02 -5.13
C PHE A 169 12.49 -11.77 -4.21
N ILE A 170 11.30 -12.14 -4.72
CA ILE A 170 10.27 -12.88 -4.00
C ILE A 170 10.82 -14.24 -3.50
N THR A 171 11.56 -14.94 -4.34
CA THR A 171 12.23 -16.20 -3.95
C THR A 171 13.26 -15.99 -2.84
N GLY A 172 13.99 -14.88 -2.88
CA GLY A 172 14.94 -14.50 -1.82
C GLY A 172 14.28 -14.28 -0.46
N LEU A 173 13.04 -13.83 -0.44
CA LEU A 173 12.24 -13.67 0.78
C LEU A 173 11.66 -14.99 1.33
N GLY A 174 11.78 -16.10 0.60
CA GLY A 174 11.26 -17.41 1.02
C GLY A 174 9.74 -17.50 1.06
N ILE A 175 9.03 -16.69 0.30
CA ILE A 175 7.56 -16.64 0.26
C ILE A 175 7.00 -17.94 -0.32
N THR A 176 6.01 -18.51 0.36
CA THR A 176 5.35 -19.76 -0.04
C THR A 176 3.82 -19.61 -0.05
N SER A 177 3.13 -20.52 -0.72
CA SER A 177 1.66 -20.56 -0.77
C SER A 177 1.01 -21.11 0.51
N SER A 178 1.78 -21.49 1.52
CA SER A 178 1.26 -22.09 2.75
C SER A 178 0.88 -21.08 3.83
N GLU A 179 1.31 -19.82 3.68
CA GLU A 179 1.06 -18.76 4.63
C GLU A 179 0.82 -17.42 3.91
N HIS A 180 0.21 -16.47 4.62
CA HIS A 180 0.06 -15.12 4.11
C HIS A 180 1.44 -14.52 3.83
N SER A 181 1.65 -13.94 2.65
CA SER A 181 2.93 -13.33 2.33
C SER A 181 3.28 -12.21 3.31
N PRO A 182 4.55 -12.00 3.63
CA PRO A 182 4.99 -10.82 4.36
C PRO A 182 4.87 -9.57 3.48
N ILE A 183 5.09 -8.41 4.06
CA ILE A 183 5.23 -7.16 3.31
C ILE A 183 6.43 -7.27 2.38
N ILE A 184 6.21 -7.05 1.08
CA ILE A 184 7.27 -7.03 0.06
C ILE A 184 7.66 -5.60 -0.34
N GLY A 185 6.85 -4.61 0.03
CA GLY A 185 7.06 -3.20 -0.28
C GLY A 185 5.96 -2.32 0.27
N TYR A 186 6.00 -1.08 -0.15
CA TYR A 186 4.99 -0.07 0.17
C TYR A 186 4.69 0.76 -1.07
N ALA A 187 3.42 1.08 -1.27
CA ALA A 187 2.99 2.00 -2.31
C ALA A 187 3.34 3.45 -1.94
N ALA A 188 3.35 4.34 -2.92
CA ALA A 188 3.68 5.76 -2.73
C ALA A 188 2.74 6.47 -1.74
N ASP A 189 1.53 5.96 -1.53
CA ASP A 189 0.58 6.45 -0.52
C ASP A 189 0.84 5.91 0.90
N GLY A 190 1.83 5.02 1.06
CA GLY A 190 2.25 4.44 2.33
C GLY A 190 1.58 3.12 2.70
N PHE A 191 0.56 2.66 1.98
CA PHE A 191 -0.05 1.36 2.24
C PHE A 191 0.89 0.21 1.88
N PRO A 192 0.86 -0.90 2.66
CA PRO A 192 1.72 -2.05 2.42
C PRO A 192 1.34 -2.79 1.15
N LEU A 193 2.34 -3.36 0.50
CA LEU A 193 2.23 -4.21 -0.67
C LEU A 193 2.61 -5.63 -0.29
N TYR A 194 1.76 -6.59 -0.63
CA TYR A 194 1.96 -8.03 -0.41
C TYR A 194 2.06 -8.78 -1.73
N TYR A 195 2.63 -9.96 -1.67
CA TYR A 195 2.58 -10.90 -2.78
C TYR A 195 1.24 -11.65 -2.79
N LYS A 196 0.93 -12.36 -3.84
CA LYS A 196 -0.37 -12.97 -4.15
C LYS A 196 -0.95 -13.96 -3.14
N TYR A 197 -0.20 -14.40 -2.13
CA TYR A 197 -0.70 -15.36 -1.13
C TYR A 197 -1.30 -14.62 0.06
N ILE A 198 -2.63 -14.64 0.15
CA ILE A 198 -3.41 -13.85 1.12
C ILE A 198 -4.47 -14.69 1.81
N TYR A 199 -5.07 -14.19 2.88
CA TYR A 199 -6.22 -14.85 3.51
C TYR A 199 -7.44 -14.86 2.58
N ALA A 200 -8.13 -16.00 2.44
CA ALA A 200 -9.35 -16.12 1.65
C ALA A 200 -10.47 -15.20 2.15
N ASP A 201 -10.62 -15.11 3.48
CA ASP A 201 -11.51 -14.16 4.15
C ASP A 201 -10.67 -12.99 4.68
N ALA A 202 -10.87 -11.81 4.11
CA ALA A 202 -10.12 -10.61 4.45
C ALA A 202 -10.20 -10.21 5.93
N GLN A 203 -11.23 -10.64 6.66
CA GLN A 203 -11.44 -10.32 8.07
C GLN A 203 -11.05 -11.46 9.04
N ASN A 204 -10.46 -12.54 8.51
CA ASN A 204 -10.19 -13.73 9.31
C ASN A 204 -8.78 -14.30 9.06
N SER A 205 -7.85 -14.00 9.95
CA SER A 205 -6.47 -14.51 9.89
C SER A 205 -6.33 -16.03 10.04
N ASN A 206 -7.42 -16.75 10.37
CA ASN A 206 -7.44 -18.20 10.42
C ASN A 206 -8.11 -18.82 9.19
N SER A 207 -8.49 -18.03 8.18
CA SER A 207 -9.00 -18.55 6.92
C SER A 207 -7.89 -19.23 6.11
N ALA A 208 -8.27 -19.99 5.10
CA ALA A 208 -7.31 -20.60 4.18
C ALA A 208 -6.47 -19.52 3.48
N ILE A 209 -5.25 -19.87 3.11
CA ILE A 209 -4.45 -19.06 2.20
C ILE A 209 -4.88 -19.37 0.77
N VAL A 210 -5.05 -18.33 -0.02
CA VAL A 210 -5.36 -18.42 -1.45
C VAL A 210 -4.38 -17.60 -2.25
N GLU A 211 -4.18 -17.99 -3.50
CA GLU A 211 -3.54 -17.13 -4.49
C GLU A 211 -4.57 -16.12 -4.97
N ALA A 212 -4.33 -14.84 -4.70
CA ALA A 212 -5.16 -13.76 -5.16
C ALA A 212 -5.01 -13.59 -6.67
N THR A 213 -6.13 -13.51 -7.36
CA THR A 213 -6.20 -13.18 -8.78
C THR A 213 -6.74 -11.78 -8.95
N SER A 214 -6.28 -11.09 -9.98
CA SER A 214 -6.82 -9.80 -10.37
C SER A 214 -8.28 -9.96 -10.84
N CYS A 215 -9.05 -8.90 -10.68
CA CYS A 215 -10.42 -8.81 -11.21
C CYS A 215 -10.48 -8.10 -12.56
N PHE A 216 -9.36 -7.88 -13.21
CA PHE A 216 -9.30 -7.37 -14.56
C PHE A 216 -9.46 -8.49 -15.59
N ILE A 217 -10.14 -8.18 -16.67
CA ILE A 217 -10.31 -9.06 -17.82
C ILE A 217 -9.86 -8.37 -19.11
N LEU A 218 -9.37 -9.15 -20.05
CA LEU A 218 -9.14 -8.67 -21.41
C LEU A 218 -10.51 -8.43 -22.07
N LYS A 219 -10.72 -7.24 -22.60
CA LYS A 219 -11.95 -6.88 -23.32
C LYS A 219 -12.17 -7.80 -24.52
N SER A 220 -13.41 -8.03 -24.86
CA SER A 220 -13.79 -8.81 -26.06
C SER A 220 -14.11 -7.89 -27.23
N GLY A 221 -13.84 -8.36 -28.45
CA GLY A 221 -14.11 -7.62 -29.68
C GLY A 221 -12.91 -6.83 -30.19
N ASN A 222 -13.18 -5.70 -30.85
CA ASN A 222 -12.15 -4.88 -31.46
C ASN A 222 -12.04 -3.52 -30.80
N ARG A 223 -10.82 -2.97 -30.79
CA ARG A 223 -10.54 -1.57 -30.42
C ARG A 223 -11.32 -0.64 -31.37
N PRO A 224 -11.76 0.53 -30.86
CA PRO A 224 -12.58 1.46 -31.67
C PRO A 224 -11.76 2.29 -32.68
N GLY A 225 -10.44 2.16 -32.69
CA GLY A 225 -9.55 2.96 -33.53
C GLY A 225 -9.56 2.55 -35.01
N ASP A 226 -8.82 3.32 -35.80
CA ASP A 226 -8.69 3.19 -37.25
C ASP A 226 -7.29 2.73 -37.70
N GLY A 227 -6.42 2.37 -36.75
CA GLY A 227 -5.01 2.02 -36.99
C GLY A 227 -4.13 3.21 -37.35
N THR A 228 -4.66 4.43 -37.31
CA THR A 228 -3.96 5.65 -37.68
C THR A 228 -4.00 6.69 -36.57
N THR A 229 -5.20 7.06 -36.12
CA THR A 229 -5.39 8.03 -35.01
C THR A 229 -5.49 7.36 -33.64
N ALA A 230 -5.90 6.09 -33.63
CA ALA A 230 -5.95 5.21 -32.47
C ALA A 230 -5.72 3.76 -32.91
N PRO A 231 -5.29 2.84 -32.03
CA PRO A 231 -5.04 1.45 -32.42
C PRO A 231 -6.34 0.77 -32.83
N ASP A 232 -6.28 -0.05 -33.89
CA ASP A 232 -7.35 -0.92 -34.36
C ASP A 232 -7.10 -2.39 -33.96
N GLY A 233 -7.83 -3.31 -34.59
CA GLY A 233 -7.71 -4.75 -34.34
C GLY A 233 -8.39 -5.23 -33.06
N GLY A 234 -8.18 -6.49 -32.71
CA GLY A 234 -8.74 -7.09 -31.51
C GLY A 234 -8.05 -6.59 -30.24
N TYR A 235 -8.74 -6.62 -29.12
CA TYR A 235 -8.11 -6.48 -27.82
C TYR A 235 -7.20 -7.68 -27.54
N ASP A 236 -5.91 -7.46 -27.44
CA ASP A 236 -4.88 -8.52 -27.33
C ASP A 236 -3.89 -8.31 -26.16
N GLY A 237 -4.10 -7.26 -25.36
CA GLY A 237 -3.28 -6.93 -24.23
C GLY A 237 -2.03 -6.09 -24.56
N THR A 238 -1.94 -5.57 -25.79
CA THR A 238 -0.87 -4.64 -26.17
C THR A 238 -0.95 -3.34 -25.39
N TYR A 239 -2.17 -2.86 -25.13
CA TYR A 239 -2.41 -1.60 -24.43
C TYR A 239 -3.07 -1.84 -23.07
N VAL A 240 -2.81 -0.94 -22.13
CA VAL A 240 -3.48 -0.90 -20.82
C VAL A 240 -5.00 -0.82 -20.98
N GLU A 241 -5.46 -0.06 -21.96
CA GLU A 241 -6.87 0.15 -22.30
C GLU A 241 -7.55 -1.08 -22.90
N ASP A 242 -6.81 -2.13 -23.21
CA ASP A 242 -7.37 -3.43 -23.62
C ASP A 242 -8.06 -4.16 -22.46
N PHE A 243 -7.76 -3.78 -21.23
CA PHE A 243 -8.30 -4.41 -20.04
C PHE A 243 -9.43 -3.58 -19.43
N GLU A 244 -10.29 -4.26 -18.69
CA GLU A 244 -11.32 -3.64 -17.87
C GLU A 244 -11.48 -4.38 -16.54
N TYR A 245 -11.82 -3.62 -15.50
CA TYR A 245 -12.12 -4.19 -14.19
C TYR A 245 -13.54 -4.75 -14.16
N ASP A 246 -13.69 -6.01 -13.77
CA ASP A 246 -14.98 -6.67 -13.55
C ASP A 246 -15.07 -7.23 -12.12
N GLY A 247 -15.51 -6.41 -11.19
CA GLY A 247 -15.73 -6.81 -9.79
C GLY A 247 -16.83 -7.87 -9.60
N SER A 248 -17.55 -8.26 -10.67
CA SER A 248 -18.56 -9.33 -10.62
C SER A 248 -18.00 -10.72 -10.88
N LEU A 249 -16.72 -10.84 -11.24
CA LEU A 249 -16.06 -12.12 -11.46
C LEU A 249 -16.15 -13.00 -10.21
N GLY A 250 -16.53 -14.26 -10.42
CA GLY A 250 -16.54 -15.25 -9.34
C GLY A 250 -15.11 -15.47 -8.80
N GLY A 251 -14.93 -15.25 -7.49
CA GLY A 251 -13.61 -15.34 -6.85
C GLY A 251 -12.80 -14.05 -6.84
N CYS A 252 -13.34 -12.96 -7.38
CA CYS A 252 -12.76 -11.63 -7.25
C CYS A 252 -12.62 -11.24 -5.77
N LEU A 253 -11.39 -10.99 -5.31
CA LEU A 253 -11.08 -10.64 -3.94
C LEU A 253 -10.48 -9.24 -3.80
N LEU A 254 -10.12 -8.63 -4.91
CA LEU A 254 -9.42 -7.36 -4.98
C LEU A 254 -10.28 -6.31 -5.69
N ASP A 255 -10.07 -5.06 -5.34
CA ASP A 255 -10.70 -3.93 -6.00
C ASP A 255 -9.97 -3.51 -7.30
N GLN A 256 -10.39 -2.41 -7.90
CA GLN A 256 -9.80 -1.91 -9.14
C GLN A 256 -8.35 -1.42 -8.99
N CYS A 257 -7.88 -1.17 -7.77
CA CYS A 257 -6.48 -0.87 -7.48
C CYS A 257 -5.68 -2.14 -7.09
N ASN A 258 -6.19 -3.32 -7.38
CA ASN A 258 -5.57 -4.59 -6.99
C ASN A 258 -5.27 -4.66 -5.48
N GLY A 259 -6.15 -4.06 -4.69
CA GLY A 259 -6.05 -3.98 -3.23
C GLY A 259 -7.33 -4.42 -2.54
N ARG A 260 -7.32 -4.40 -1.23
CA ARG A 260 -8.49 -4.58 -0.37
C ARG A 260 -8.21 -4.17 1.07
N PHE A 261 -9.24 -3.88 1.84
CA PHE A 261 -9.13 -3.78 3.29
C PHE A 261 -9.20 -5.17 3.95
N GLY A 262 -8.26 -5.51 4.83
CA GLY A 262 -8.27 -6.78 5.54
C GLY A 262 -7.18 -6.90 6.60
N VAL A 263 -7.24 -8.01 7.36
CA VAL A 263 -6.19 -8.36 8.33
C VAL A 263 -5.00 -9.00 7.62
N THR A 264 -3.81 -8.73 8.14
CA THR A 264 -2.55 -9.36 7.71
C THR A 264 -1.73 -9.76 8.94
N PRO A 265 -0.63 -10.52 8.80
CA PRO A 265 0.22 -10.83 9.94
C PRO A 265 0.74 -9.59 10.67
N GLU A 266 1.09 -8.52 9.95
CA GLU A 266 1.62 -7.27 10.50
C GLU A 266 0.51 -6.32 10.97
N PHE A 267 -0.70 -6.43 10.40
CA PHE A 267 -1.85 -5.60 10.73
C PHE A 267 -3.04 -6.47 11.18
N PRO A 268 -3.00 -7.06 12.39
CA PRO A 268 -4.04 -7.98 12.86
C PRO A 268 -5.41 -7.32 13.10
N ASN A 269 -5.46 -5.99 13.08
CA ASN A 269 -6.71 -5.22 13.18
C ASN A 269 -7.22 -4.72 11.84
N GLY A 270 -6.50 -5.04 10.77
CA GLY A 270 -6.82 -4.64 9.42
C GLY A 270 -6.14 -3.36 8.98
N THR A 271 -5.86 -3.30 7.70
CA THR A 271 -5.39 -2.15 6.94
C THR A 271 -5.87 -2.32 5.51
N TYR A 272 -5.92 -1.24 4.75
CA TYR A 272 -5.93 -1.41 3.30
C TYR A 272 -4.53 -1.87 2.86
N TYR A 273 -4.46 -2.74 1.86
CA TYR A 273 -3.21 -3.24 1.31
C TYR A 273 -3.36 -3.61 -0.15
N TYR A 274 -2.25 -3.51 -0.87
CA TYR A 274 -2.15 -3.90 -2.27
C TYR A 274 -1.57 -5.29 -2.42
N VAL A 275 -1.80 -5.89 -3.58
CA VAL A 275 -1.34 -7.24 -3.89
C VAL A 275 -0.72 -7.29 -5.30
N ILE A 276 0.50 -7.81 -5.40
CA ILE A 276 1.08 -8.25 -6.68
C ILE A 276 0.38 -9.55 -7.09
N THR A 277 -0.20 -9.59 -8.27
CA THR A 277 -0.91 -10.76 -8.82
C THR A 277 -0.14 -11.38 -9.99
N ALA A 278 -0.51 -12.59 -10.39
CA ALA A 278 0.11 -13.25 -11.55
C ALA A 278 -0.37 -12.67 -12.88
N ASP A 279 -1.63 -12.26 -12.93
CA ASP A 279 -2.28 -11.73 -14.13
C ASP A 279 -2.38 -10.21 -14.08
N TYR A 280 -2.64 -9.58 -15.24
CA TYR A 280 -2.83 -8.14 -15.35
C TYR A 280 -3.76 -7.60 -14.24
N PRO A 281 -3.41 -6.47 -13.58
CA PRO A 281 -2.33 -5.54 -13.90
C PRO A 281 -0.95 -5.93 -13.33
N VAL A 282 -0.79 -7.07 -12.67
CA VAL A 282 0.36 -7.55 -11.93
C VAL A 282 0.72 -6.59 -10.80
N VAL A 283 1.27 -5.43 -11.12
CA VAL A 283 1.49 -4.30 -10.21
C VAL A 283 0.26 -3.38 -10.22
N PRO A 284 -0.26 -2.97 -9.06
CA PRO A 284 -1.40 -2.06 -9.00
C PRO A 284 -1.21 -0.77 -9.80
N ARG A 285 -2.30 -0.20 -10.33
CA ARG A 285 -2.26 0.97 -11.21
C ARG A 285 -3.00 2.19 -10.68
N CYS A 286 -3.37 2.17 -9.43
CA CYS A 286 -3.92 3.33 -8.72
C CYS A 286 -3.65 3.24 -7.22
N PHE A 287 -3.95 4.33 -6.53
CA PHE A 287 -3.77 4.48 -5.09
C PHE A 287 -5.11 4.65 -4.39
N ALA A 288 -5.26 4.00 -3.25
CA ALA A 288 -6.40 4.17 -2.33
C ALA A 288 -6.21 5.37 -1.40
N GLY A 289 -4.97 5.71 -1.12
CA GLY A 289 -4.57 6.91 -0.39
C GLY A 289 -4.02 7.99 -1.33
N THR A 290 -3.41 9.01 -0.75
CA THR A 290 -2.74 10.06 -1.53
C THR A 290 -1.27 9.73 -1.69
N PRO A 291 -0.77 9.57 -2.93
CA PRO A 291 0.63 9.27 -3.17
C PRO A 291 1.53 10.45 -2.80
N ASP A 292 2.71 10.16 -2.28
CA ASP A 292 3.74 11.16 -2.00
C ASP A 292 4.43 11.62 -3.29
N MET A 293 4.66 12.91 -3.39
CA MET A 293 5.25 13.53 -4.59
C MET A 293 6.69 13.09 -4.88
N SER A 294 7.39 12.50 -3.91
CA SER A 294 8.73 11.95 -4.12
C SER A 294 8.75 10.78 -5.13
N PHE A 295 7.60 10.15 -5.34
CA PHE A 295 7.41 9.09 -6.34
C PHE A 295 6.98 9.61 -7.71
N SER A 296 6.85 10.92 -7.89
CA SER A 296 6.43 11.48 -9.19
C SER A 296 7.52 11.34 -10.24
N ILE A 297 7.12 10.92 -11.45
CA ILE A 297 7.99 10.86 -12.62
C ILE A 297 7.90 12.18 -13.36
N GLY A 298 9.02 12.87 -13.45
CA GLY A 298 9.12 14.19 -14.07
C GLY A 298 8.74 15.34 -13.13
N PRO A 299 8.93 16.60 -13.57
CA PRO A 299 8.58 17.76 -12.77
C PRO A 299 7.06 17.83 -12.61
N PRO A 300 6.53 18.14 -11.41
CA PRO A 300 5.10 18.35 -11.23
C PRO A 300 4.66 19.53 -12.11
N PRO A 301 3.64 19.35 -12.96
CA PRO A 301 3.16 20.42 -13.79
C PRO A 301 2.50 21.53 -12.97
N ALA A 302 2.67 22.76 -13.39
CA ALA A 302 2.01 23.91 -12.77
C ALA A 302 0.49 23.73 -12.85
N GLY A 303 -0.18 23.71 -11.70
CA GLY A 303 -1.64 23.61 -11.59
C GLY A 303 -2.18 22.22 -11.26
N CYS A 304 -1.34 21.23 -11.02
CA CYS A 304 -1.78 19.98 -10.43
C CYS A 304 -1.86 20.13 -8.91
N GLU A 305 -3.07 20.07 -8.37
CA GLU A 305 -3.30 20.01 -6.92
C GLU A 305 -3.15 18.55 -6.41
N VAL A 306 -1.97 17.98 -6.55
CA VAL A 306 -1.64 16.78 -5.80
C VAL A 306 -1.15 17.27 -4.45
N SER A 307 -1.92 17.02 -3.41
CA SER A 307 -1.50 17.37 -2.05
C SER A 307 -0.20 16.64 -1.75
N ASN A 308 0.83 17.37 -1.35
CA ASN A 308 2.07 16.78 -0.86
C ASN A 308 1.73 15.78 0.24
N GLY A 309 2.30 14.59 0.20
CA GLY A 309 2.13 13.57 1.25
C GLY A 309 2.33 14.12 2.67
N GLU A 310 3.16 15.15 2.81
CA GLU A 310 3.25 15.95 4.04
C GLU A 310 1.89 16.45 4.53
N SER A 311 0.99 16.95 3.69
CA SER A 311 -0.26 17.55 4.18
C SER A 311 -1.24 16.50 4.73
N ILE A 312 -1.24 15.27 4.22
CA ILE A 312 -2.09 14.18 4.71
C ILE A 312 -1.45 13.48 5.91
N CYS A 313 -0.14 13.29 5.91
CA CYS A 313 0.60 12.80 7.05
C CYS A 313 0.57 13.80 8.23
N PHE A 314 0.52 15.09 7.98
CA PHE A 314 0.39 16.13 9.02
C PHE A 314 -0.97 16.15 9.71
N ALA A 315 -2.05 15.73 9.05
CA ALA A 315 -3.34 15.58 9.72
C ALA A 315 -3.30 14.59 10.89
N LEU A 316 -2.30 13.70 10.93
CA LEU A 316 -2.06 12.75 12.03
C LEU A 316 -1.10 13.28 13.11
N SER A 317 -0.34 14.35 12.86
CA SER A 317 0.49 15.03 13.88
C SER A 317 -0.32 15.99 14.75
N ILE A 318 -1.52 16.36 14.33
CA ILE A 318 -2.53 16.95 15.21
C ILE A 318 -3.21 15.78 15.89
N GLU A 319 -3.12 15.68 17.23
CA GLU A 319 -3.90 14.71 17.98
C GLU A 319 -5.34 14.74 17.44
N PRO A 320 -5.86 13.59 16.93
CA PRO A 320 -7.16 13.63 16.29
C PRO A 320 -8.20 14.18 17.26
N SER A 321 -9.04 15.03 16.75
CA SER A 321 -10.14 15.59 17.53
C SER A 321 -11.04 14.47 18.06
N ALA A 322 -11.74 14.72 19.16
CA ALA A 322 -12.71 13.75 19.69
C ALA A 322 -13.71 13.28 18.62
N THR A 323 -14.05 14.15 17.66
CA THR A 323 -14.94 13.83 16.54
C THR A 323 -14.31 12.82 15.59
N GLU A 324 -13.06 13.03 15.18
CA GLU A 324 -12.35 12.10 14.29
C GLU A 324 -12.13 10.73 14.92
N ILE A 325 -11.79 10.67 16.21
CA ILE A 325 -11.70 9.40 16.93
C ILE A 325 -13.08 8.74 16.98
N ALA A 326 -14.14 9.52 17.23
CA ALA A 326 -15.50 9.01 17.30
C ALA A 326 -15.96 8.41 15.95
N ASP A 327 -15.62 9.04 14.83
CA ASP A 327 -15.98 8.57 13.50
C ASP A 327 -15.25 7.27 13.14
N ARG A 328 -14.01 7.11 13.57
CA ARG A 328 -13.18 5.92 13.36
C ARG A 328 -13.51 4.75 14.29
N LEU A 329 -14.14 5.02 15.45
CA LEU A 329 -14.42 4.02 16.47
C LEU A 329 -15.75 3.32 16.18
N MET A 330 -15.69 2.06 15.80
CA MET A 330 -16.84 1.19 15.50
C MET A 330 -16.99 0.13 16.56
N ILE A 331 -18.24 -0.23 16.85
CA ILE A 331 -18.60 -1.31 17.76
C ILE A 331 -19.59 -2.24 17.05
N TYR A 332 -19.39 -3.54 17.14
CA TYR A 332 -20.26 -4.52 16.51
C TYR A 332 -20.26 -5.88 17.24
N PRO A 333 -21.32 -6.68 17.11
CA PRO A 333 -22.60 -6.38 16.45
C PRO A 333 -23.47 -5.44 17.30
N VAL A 334 -24.17 -4.51 16.65
CA VAL A 334 -25.18 -3.68 17.31
C VAL A 334 -26.46 -3.76 16.48
N PRO A 335 -27.55 -4.37 17.03
CA PRO A 335 -27.73 -4.96 18.37
C PRO A 335 -26.90 -6.23 18.59
N SER A 336 -26.45 -6.45 19.83
CA SER A 336 -25.73 -7.66 20.20
C SER A 336 -26.63 -8.70 20.88
N ASN A 337 -26.57 -9.93 20.38
CA ASN A 337 -27.19 -11.11 20.97
C ASN A 337 -26.15 -12.16 21.41
N THR A 338 -24.88 -11.89 21.23
CA THR A 338 -23.76 -12.84 21.44
C THR A 338 -23.09 -12.68 22.80
N GLY A 339 -23.48 -11.70 23.61
CA GLY A 339 -22.80 -11.41 24.87
C GLY A 339 -21.41 -10.82 24.76
N MET A 340 -20.95 -10.52 23.54
CA MET A 340 -19.67 -9.89 23.24
C MET A 340 -19.87 -8.75 22.26
N LEU A 341 -19.08 -7.69 22.44
CA LEU A 341 -18.93 -6.60 21.48
C LEU A 341 -17.47 -6.59 21.01
N ASN A 342 -17.27 -6.46 19.73
CA ASN A 342 -15.98 -6.15 19.16
C ASN A 342 -15.86 -4.62 19.00
N VAL A 343 -14.68 -4.10 19.24
CA VAL A 343 -14.34 -2.69 19.07
C VAL A 343 -13.27 -2.62 18.00
N PHE A 344 -13.52 -1.81 17.02
CA PHE A 344 -12.59 -1.52 15.93
C PHE A 344 -12.37 0.00 15.85
N ILE A 345 -11.12 0.41 15.75
CA ILE A 345 -10.74 1.79 15.48
C ILE A 345 -10.09 1.79 14.11
N ALA A 346 -10.78 2.38 13.13
CA ALA A 346 -10.26 2.51 11.77
C ALA A 346 -9.03 3.45 11.77
N GLY A 347 -8.02 3.09 10.98
CA GLY A 347 -6.75 3.81 10.91
C GLY A 347 -5.66 3.19 11.79
N ASN A 348 -4.41 3.53 11.51
CA ASN A 348 -3.26 2.96 12.20
C ASN A 348 -3.23 3.31 13.69
N GLN A 349 -2.96 2.31 14.51
CA GLN A 349 -3.17 2.21 15.95
C GLN A 349 -2.22 3.03 16.82
N VAL A 350 -2.07 4.29 16.59
CA VAL A 350 -1.32 5.13 17.56
C VAL A 350 -2.21 5.55 18.74
N ILE A 351 -3.54 5.52 18.58
CA ILE A 351 -4.47 5.96 19.62
C ILE A 351 -5.38 4.81 20.02
N GLN A 352 -5.06 4.19 21.15
CA GLN A 352 -5.95 3.23 21.78
C GLN A 352 -6.52 3.79 23.09
N PRO A 353 -7.78 3.46 23.41
CA PRO A 353 -8.30 3.77 24.73
C PRO A 353 -7.47 3.07 25.81
N THR A 354 -7.23 3.75 26.90
CA THR A 354 -6.61 3.14 28.07
C THR A 354 -7.62 2.32 28.87
N GLN A 355 -8.90 2.73 28.79
CA GLN A 355 -9.98 2.15 29.61
C GLN A 355 -11.31 2.20 28.85
N VAL A 356 -12.19 1.24 29.14
CA VAL A 356 -13.59 1.24 28.71
C VAL A 356 -14.52 1.11 29.90
N SER A 357 -15.58 1.92 29.91
CA SER A 357 -16.65 1.83 30.91
C SER A 357 -17.98 1.57 30.21
N ILE A 358 -18.78 0.69 30.78
CA ILE A 358 -20.17 0.45 30.35
C ILE A 358 -21.08 1.26 31.24
N LEU A 359 -21.96 2.07 30.65
CA LEU A 359 -22.96 2.84 31.34
C LEU A 359 -24.36 2.35 30.97
N ASP A 360 -25.26 2.37 31.96
CA ASP A 360 -26.67 2.13 31.70
C ASP A 360 -27.35 3.37 31.08
N ASN A 361 -28.67 3.27 30.84
CA ASN A 361 -29.44 4.36 30.25
C ASN A 361 -29.60 5.59 31.13
N SER A 362 -29.26 5.50 32.41
CA SER A 362 -29.24 6.63 33.35
C SER A 362 -27.88 7.33 33.42
N GLY A 363 -26.85 6.78 32.70
CA GLY A 363 -25.47 7.26 32.75
C GLY A 363 -24.67 6.69 33.93
N LYS A 364 -25.21 5.74 34.70
CA LYS A 364 -24.50 5.09 35.79
C LYS A 364 -23.53 4.04 35.21
N ILE A 365 -22.29 4.08 35.68
CA ILE A 365 -21.28 3.07 35.33
C ILE A 365 -21.66 1.73 35.94
N VAL A 366 -21.82 0.70 35.13
CA VAL A 366 -22.11 -0.68 35.53
C VAL A 366 -20.88 -1.58 35.50
N LYS A 367 -19.87 -1.25 34.67
CA LYS A 367 -18.62 -1.97 34.57
C LYS A 367 -17.51 -1.03 34.07
N THR A 368 -16.30 -1.23 34.55
CA THR A 368 -15.09 -0.58 34.01
C THR A 368 -13.97 -1.60 33.93
N GLU A 369 -13.24 -1.62 32.83
CA GLU A 369 -12.10 -2.51 32.61
C GLU A 369 -11.02 -1.83 31.74
N ALA A 370 -9.81 -2.35 31.75
CA ALA A 370 -8.80 -1.95 30.77
C ALA A 370 -9.33 -2.21 29.37
N TYR A 371 -8.91 -1.38 28.41
CA TYR A 371 -9.36 -1.55 27.03
C TYR A 371 -8.89 -2.89 26.45
N HIS A 372 -9.82 -3.60 25.86
CA HIS A 372 -9.60 -4.77 25.01
C HIS A 372 -10.50 -4.66 23.78
N GLN A 373 -10.06 -5.20 22.65
CA GLN A 373 -10.84 -5.20 21.41
C GLN A 373 -12.14 -5.99 21.50
N ARG A 374 -12.24 -6.89 22.47
CA ARG A 374 -13.46 -7.66 22.77
C ARG A 374 -13.94 -7.36 24.17
N ILE A 375 -15.16 -6.83 24.27
CA ILE A 375 -15.77 -6.42 25.52
C ILE A 375 -16.89 -7.39 25.87
N SER A 376 -16.79 -8.07 27.03
CA SER A 376 -17.83 -8.97 27.50
C SER A 376 -19.01 -8.16 28.07
N ILE A 377 -20.20 -8.45 27.53
CA ILE A 377 -21.49 -7.90 27.97
C ILE A 377 -22.45 -8.99 28.46
N ASN A 378 -21.94 -10.21 28.77
CA ASN A 378 -22.75 -11.34 29.20
C ASN A 378 -23.58 -11.04 30.46
N GLU A 379 -23.03 -10.28 31.38
CA GLU A 379 -23.66 -9.95 32.67
C GLU A 379 -24.76 -8.91 32.56
N LEU A 380 -24.85 -8.21 31.41
CA LEU A 380 -25.86 -7.19 31.23
C LEU A 380 -27.21 -7.79 30.86
N LYS A 381 -28.27 -7.17 31.37
CA LYS A 381 -29.65 -7.51 30.95
C LYS A 381 -29.93 -6.90 29.57
N SER A 382 -30.98 -7.39 28.90
CA SER A 382 -31.44 -6.76 27.65
C SER A 382 -31.77 -5.28 27.89
N GLY A 383 -31.27 -4.40 27.03
CA GLY A 383 -31.44 -2.96 27.21
C GLY A 383 -30.50 -2.11 26.35
N VAL A 384 -30.62 -0.82 26.53
CA VAL A 384 -29.75 0.19 25.89
C VAL A 384 -28.63 0.57 26.84
N TYR A 385 -27.43 0.57 26.36
CA TYR A 385 -26.20 0.90 27.09
C TYR A 385 -25.29 1.79 26.27
N PHE A 386 -24.28 2.34 26.95
CA PHE A 386 -23.26 3.16 26.33
C PHE A 386 -21.87 2.63 26.71
N LEU A 387 -20.97 2.56 25.74
CA LEU A 387 -19.55 2.35 25.96
C LEU A 387 -18.86 3.72 26.01
N LYS A 388 -18.22 4.02 27.11
CA LYS A 388 -17.35 5.18 27.26
C LYS A 388 -15.91 4.71 27.15
N PHE A 389 -15.23 5.16 26.12
CA PHE A 389 -13.80 4.91 25.87
C PHE A 389 -13.01 6.11 26.40
N THR A 390 -12.04 5.86 27.26
CA THR A 390 -11.16 6.89 27.82
C THR A 390 -9.81 6.80 27.12
N PHE A 391 -9.42 7.88 26.48
CA PHE A 391 -8.10 8.14 25.91
C PHE A 391 -7.35 9.11 26.82
N ASP A 392 -6.05 9.33 26.59
CA ASP A 392 -5.23 10.21 27.44
C ASP A 392 -5.82 11.61 27.64
N LYS A 393 -6.44 12.18 26.59
CA LYS A 393 -6.95 13.57 26.60
C LYS A 393 -8.42 13.69 26.20
N THR A 394 -9.11 12.61 25.88
CA THR A 394 -10.50 12.67 25.42
C THR A 394 -11.29 11.43 25.82
N GLU A 395 -12.61 11.57 25.79
CA GLU A 395 -13.55 10.49 26.03
C GLU A 395 -14.55 10.41 24.87
N ILE A 396 -14.78 9.18 24.38
CA ILE A 396 -15.73 8.90 23.30
C ILE A 396 -16.83 7.99 23.82
N ILE A 397 -18.07 8.30 23.50
CA ILE A 397 -19.24 7.52 23.91
C ILE A 397 -19.92 6.93 22.66
N LYS A 398 -20.12 5.62 22.67
CA LYS A 398 -20.87 4.88 21.63
C LYS A 398 -22.05 4.14 22.25
N ARG A 399 -23.22 4.24 21.65
CA ARG A 399 -24.43 3.54 22.08
C ARG A 399 -24.47 2.12 21.50
N PHE A 400 -24.91 1.15 22.30
CA PHE A 400 -25.25 -0.17 21.82
C PHE A 400 -26.56 -0.70 22.45
N VAL A 401 -27.09 -1.76 21.86
CA VAL A 401 -28.30 -2.45 22.32
C VAL A 401 -27.96 -3.89 22.57
N LYS A 402 -28.20 -4.39 23.79
CA LYS A 402 -28.16 -5.81 24.10
C LYS A 402 -29.56 -6.39 23.98
N LYS A 403 -29.71 -7.47 23.19
CA LYS A 403 -30.93 -8.28 23.07
C LYS A 403 -30.95 -9.42 24.07
#